data_232139ccabba1b803abf468dcdee269e
#
_entry.id   232139ccabba1b803abf468dcdee269e
#
_cell.length_a   1.000
_cell.length_b   1.000
_cell.length_c   1.000
_cell.angle_alpha   90.00
_cell.angle_beta   90.00
_cell.angle_gamma   90.00
#
_symmetry.space_group_name_H-M   'P 1'
#
loop_
_entity.id
_entity.type
_entity.pdbx_description
1 polymer ?
#
loop_
_entity_poly.entity_id
_entity_poly.type
_entity_poly.pdbx_seq_one_letter_code
_entity_poly.pdbx_strand_id
1 'polypeptide(L)'
;MPNAFLELYQFQARYNRWINERMYAACEQLTDAERKQDRGAFFGSIHRTLNHLLVTDQVWLRRFARSGVENGLRFEMLEGDLITIPEAYALDAVPFEDWAGLKAKRIQLDDAIDHWTATMHADYPQMLMGYSNSKGTRRDHPAWQAMTHLFNHQTHHRSQVITLLTQAGVDIGVTDMLALM
;
A
#
# COMPACT_ATOMS: atom_id res chain seq x y z
N MET A 1 5.45 25.71 13.89
CA MET A 1 4.31 24.88 14.25
C MET A 1 4.49 23.51 13.58
N PRO A 2 4.11 22.41 14.22
CA PRO A 2 4.14 21.12 13.55
C PRO A 2 3.33 21.18 12.26
N ASN A 3 3.81 20.51 11.21
CA ASN A 3 3.10 20.45 9.94
C ASN A 3 2.03 19.35 10.01
N ALA A 4 0.76 19.74 10.10
CA ALA A 4 -0.35 18.81 10.25
C ALA A 4 -0.42 17.72 9.16
N PHE A 5 0.04 18.01 7.92
CA PHE A 5 0.13 16.98 6.87
C PHE A 5 1.19 15.93 7.19
N LEU A 6 2.37 16.34 7.68
CA LEU A 6 3.42 15.40 8.03
C LEU A 6 2.98 14.48 9.17
N GLU A 7 2.44 15.06 10.24
CA GLU A 7 1.92 14.29 11.39
C GLU A 7 0.84 13.30 10.96
N LEU A 8 -0.11 13.75 10.12
CA LEU A 8 -1.18 12.92 9.59
C LEU A 8 -0.63 11.72 8.82
N TYR A 9 0.29 11.96 7.85
CA TYR A 9 0.78 10.86 7.00
C TYR A 9 1.77 9.94 7.73
N GLN A 10 2.54 10.44 8.69
CA GLN A 10 3.34 9.60 9.58
C GLN A 10 2.45 8.69 10.44
N PHE A 11 1.34 9.21 10.95
CA PHE A 11 0.38 8.41 11.70
C PHE A 11 -0.30 7.36 10.81
N GLN A 12 -0.72 7.73 9.60
CA GLN A 12 -1.29 6.81 8.62
C GLN A 12 -0.30 5.70 8.22
N ALA A 13 0.99 6.01 8.05
CA ALA A 13 2.02 5.04 7.72
C ALA A 13 2.21 4.03 8.86
N ARG A 14 2.35 4.50 10.11
CA ARG A 14 2.44 3.62 11.30
C ARG A 14 1.23 2.69 11.41
N TYR A 15 0.02 3.23 11.22
CA TYR A 15 -1.19 2.41 11.22
C TYR A 15 -1.18 1.39 10.08
N ASN A 16 -0.76 1.82 8.88
CA ASN A 16 -0.69 0.94 7.72
C ASN A 16 0.22 -0.27 7.98
N ARG A 17 1.42 -0.04 8.52
CA ARG A 17 2.34 -1.12 8.92
C ARG A 17 1.71 -2.02 9.96
N TRP A 18 1.25 -1.47 11.06
CA TRP A 18 0.70 -2.22 12.19
C TRP A 18 -0.45 -3.15 11.77
N ILE A 19 -1.39 -2.66 10.96
CA ILE A 19 -2.52 -3.49 10.52
C ILE A 19 -2.10 -4.51 9.45
N ASN A 20 -1.12 -4.19 8.59
CA ASN A 20 -0.56 -5.15 7.65
C ASN A 20 0.12 -6.31 8.38
N GLU A 21 0.94 -6.04 9.38
CA GLU A 21 1.61 -7.08 10.21
C GLU A 21 0.58 -8.02 10.83
N ARG A 22 -0.49 -7.49 11.43
CA ARG A 22 -1.57 -8.29 12.02
C ARG A 22 -2.33 -9.10 10.98
N MET A 23 -2.67 -8.50 9.86
CA MET A 23 -3.38 -9.17 8.77
C MET A 23 -2.54 -10.31 8.16
N TYR A 24 -1.23 -10.09 7.93
CA TYR A 24 -0.36 -11.14 7.41
C TYR A 24 -0.15 -12.26 8.44
N ALA A 25 -0.02 -11.94 9.73
CA ALA A 25 0.03 -12.95 10.80
C ALA A 25 -1.28 -13.77 10.88
N ALA A 26 -2.43 -13.14 10.70
CA ALA A 26 -3.72 -13.84 10.61
C ALA A 26 -3.78 -14.76 9.37
N CYS A 27 -3.29 -14.28 8.21
CA CYS A 27 -3.21 -15.11 7.00
C CYS A 27 -2.31 -16.36 7.17
N GLU A 28 -1.32 -16.32 8.06
CA GLU A 28 -0.43 -17.46 8.33
C GLU A 28 -1.13 -18.62 9.09
N GLN A 29 -2.30 -18.38 9.66
CA GLN A 29 -3.14 -19.44 10.23
C GLN A 29 -3.82 -20.30 9.15
N LEU A 30 -3.86 -19.81 7.91
CA LEU A 30 -4.40 -20.54 6.76
C LEU A 30 -3.28 -21.25 6.00
N THR A 31 -3.59 -22.40 5.42
CA THR A 31 -2.72 -23.08 4.45
C THR A 31 -2.59 -22.27 3.16
N ASP A 32 -1.58 -22.58 2.34
CA ASP A 32 -1.42 -21.91 1.03
C ASP A 32 -2.64 -22.11 0.14
N ALA A 33 -3.22 -23.32 0.13
CA ALA A 33 -4.43 -23.61 -0.62
C ALA A 33 -5.63 -22.76 -0.16
N GLU A 34 -5.82 -22.57 1.15
CA GLU A 34 -6.92 -21.77 1.70
C GLU A 34 -6.76 -20.27 1.40
N ARG A 35 -5.52 -19.74 1.42
CA ARG A 35 -5.25 -18.35 1.01
C ARG A 35 -5.53 -18.12 -0.47
N LYS A 36 -5.30 -19.14 -1.31
CA LYS A 36 -5.50 -19.08 -2.77
C LYS A 36 -6.91 -19.51 -3.20
N GLN A 37 -7.69 -20.08 -2.31
CA GLN A 37 -9.06 -20.50 -2.61
C GLN A 37 -9.90 -19.33 -3.10
N ASP A 38 -10.60 -19.53 -4.22
CA ASP A 38 -11.60 -18.57 -4.70
C ASP A 38 -12.79 -18.52 -3.72
N ARG A 39 -13.07 -17.32 -3.21
CA ARG A 39 -14.14 -17.04 -2.26
C ARG A 39 -15.19 -16.07 -2.82
N GLY A 40 -15.22 -15.87 -4.14
CA GLY A 40 -16.15 -14.97 -4.82
C GLY A 40 -15.91 -13.48 -4.56
N ALA A 41 -14.74 -13.10 -4.03
CA ALA A 41 -14.35 -11.70 -3.86
C ALA A 41 -13.93 -11.07 -5.18
N PHE A 42 -13.81 -9.73 -5.26
CA PHE A 42 -13.46 -9.03 -6.50
C PHE A 42 -12.16 -9.57 -7.14
N PHE A 43 -11.13 -9.87 -6.36
CA PHE A 43 -9.90 -10.51 -6.81
C PHE A 43 -9.90 -12.04 -6.63
N GLY A 44 -11.02 -12.64 -6.29
CA GLY A 44 -11.20 -14.07 -6.09
C GLY A 44 -10.73 -14.55 -4.72
N SER A 45 -9.49 -14.26 -4.30
CA SER A 45 -8.88 -14.84 -3.10
C SER A 45 -8.13 -13.83 -2.23
N ILE A 46 -7.82 -14.23 -0.99
CA ILE A 46 -6.94 -13.49 -0.07
C ILE A 46 -5.59 -13.22 -0.76
N HIS A 47 -4.96 -14.26 -1.29
CA HIS A 47 -3.65 -14.16 -1.92
C HIS A 47 -3.61 -13.17 -3.09
N ARG A 48 -4.62 -13.19 -3.96
CA ARG A 48 -4.72 -12.25 -5.09
C ARG A 48 -4.98 -10.82 -4.63
N THR A 49 -5.82 -10.63 -3.60
CA THR A 49 -6.08 -9.29 -3.04
C THR A 49 -4.81 -8.69 -2.42
N LEU A 50 -4.00 -9.50 -1.72
CA LEU A 50 -2.72 -9.06 -1.17
C LEU A 50 -1.69 -8.71 -2.27
N ASN A 51 -1.63 -9.50 -3.34
CA ASN A 51 -0.82 -9.17 -4.51
C ASN A 51 -1.27 -7.84 -5.12
N HIS A 52 -2.59 -7.61 -5.31
CA HIS A 52 -3.11 -6.34 -5.80
C HIS A 52 -2.67 -5.15 -4.94
N LEU A 53 -2.68 -5.28 -3.62
CA LEU A 53 -2.20 -4.23 -2.71
C LEU A 53 -0.71 -3.92 -2.93
N LEU A 54 0.15 -4.93 -3.06
CA LEU A 54 1.58 -4.72 -3.33
C LEU A 54 1.80 -3.98 -4.65
N VAL A 55 1.10 -4.43 -5.68
CA VAL A 55 1.14 -3.87 -7.02
C VAL A 55 0.78 -2.40 -7.02
N THR A 56 -0.35 -2.08 -6.43
CA THR A 56 -0.86 -0.71 -6.42
C THR A 56 -0.01 0.21 -5.56
N ASP A 57 0.56 -0.28 -4.46
CA ASP A 57 1.53 0.48 -3.67
C ASP A 57 2.78 0.80 -4.49
N GLN A 58 3.36 -0.17 -5.20
CA GLN A 58 4.52 0.08 -6.07
C GLN A 58 4.20 1.13 -7.15
N VAL A 59 3.00 1.07 -7.76
CA VAL A 59 2.54 2.07 -8.73
C VAL A 59 2.52 3.45 -8.11
N TRP A 60 1.96 3.59 -6.91
CA TRP A 60 1.84 4.88 -6.24
C TRP A 60 3.18 5.41 -5.76
N LEU A 61 4.01 4.58 -5.15
CA LEU A 61 5.35 4.97 -4.69
C LEU A 61 6.22 5.43 -5.86
N ARG A 62 6.15 4.76 -7.03
CA ARG A 62 6.82 5.21 -8.24
C ARG A 62 6.32 6.57 -8.73
N ARG A 63 5.00 6.82 -8.64
CA ARG A 63 4.43 8.12 -8.98
C ARG A 63 4.89 9.22 -8.03
N PHE A 64 4.97 8.94 -6.73
CA PHE A 64 5.50 9.88 -5.74
C PHE A 64 6.98 10.16 -5.96
N ALA A 65 7.79 9.14 -6.22
CA ALA A 65 9.21 9.31 -6.55
C ALA A 65 9.40 10.24 -7.75
N ARG A 66 8.65 9.99 -8.84
CA ARG A 66 8.67 10.82 -10.04
C ARG A 66 8.21 12.25 -9.75
N SER A 67 7.10 12.41 -9.05
CA SER A 67 6.60 13.73 -8.66
C SER A 67 7.59 14.49 -7.77
N GLY A 68 8.30 13.78 -6.89
CA GLY A 68 9.39 14.38 -6.11
C GLY A 68 10.43 15.00 -7.02
N VAL A 69 10.96 14.23 -7.98
CA VAL A 69 11.98 14.72 -8.95
C VAL A 69 11.46 15.91 -9.76
N GLU A 70 10.22 15.86 -10.25
CA GLU A 70 9.57 16.96 -10.98
C GLU A 70 9.44 18.25 -10.14
N ASN A 71 9.41 18.12 -8.81
CA ASN A 71 9.38 19.24 -7.85
C ASN A 71 10.76 19.54 -7.20
N GLY A 72 11.85 19.01 -7.75
CA GLY A 72 13.21 19.26 -7.23
C GLY A 72 13.55 18.51 -5.94
N LEU A 73 12.76 17.48 -5.58
CA LEU A 73 12.96 16.63 -4.41
C LEU A 73 13.43 15.23 -4.84
N ARG A 74 14.15 14.55 -3.95
CA ARG A 74 14.55 13.16 -4.15
C ARG A 74 14.15 12.33 -2.94
N PHE A 75 13.46 11.22 -3.20
CA PHE A 75 13.02 10.27 -2.18
C PHE A 75 13.82 8.97 -2.36
N GLU A 76 15.05 8.93 -1.80
CA GLU A 76 16.00 7.82 -2.00
C GLU A 76 15.42 6.46 -1.62
N MET A 77 14.54 6.41 -0.60
CA MET A 77 13.86 5.18 -0.18
C MET A 77 12.81 4.70 -1.19
N LEU A 78 12.42 5.53 -2.18
CA LEU A 78 11.46 5.19 -3.23
C LEU A 78 12.18 4.99 -4.58
N GLU A 79 13.29 4.25 -4.58
CA GLU A 79 14.11 3.99 -5.77
C GLU A 79 14.37 2.48 -5.97
N GLY A 80 14.96 2.13 -7.11
CA GLY A 80 15.41 0.78 -7.43
C GLY A 80 14.30 -0.25 -7.54
N ASP A 81 14.60 -1.49 -7.18
CA ASP A 81 13.70 -2.65 -7.33
C ASP A 81 12.43 -2.57 -6.49
N LEU A 82 12.41 -1.70 -5.47
CA LEU A 82 11.24 -1.50 -4.65
C LEU A 82 10.02 -1.05 -5.47
N ILE A 83 10.25 -0.11 -6.39
CA ILE A 83 9.20 0.51 -7.22
C ILE A 83 9.28 0.09 -8.69
N THR A 84 10.14 -0.86 -9.02
CA THR A 84 10.23 -1.42 -10.38
C THR A 84 9.03 -2.31 -10.65
N ILE A 85 8.29 -1.96 -11.69
CA ILE A 85 7.11 -2.67 -12.15
C ILE A 85 7.26 -2.89 -13.66
N PRO A 86 6.99 -4.10 -14.20
CA PRO A 86 6.98 -4.33 -15.64
C PRO A 86 6.07 -3.34 -16.38
N GLU A 87 6.44 -2.93 -17.60
CA GLU A 87 5.69 -1.92 -18.37
C GLU A 87 4.24 -2.34 -18.64
N ALA A 88 3.98 -3.61 -18.88
CA ALA A 88 2.65 -4.17 -19.16
C ALA A 88 1.99 -4.74 -17.90
N TYR A 89 1.90 -3.97 -16.84
CA TYR A 89 1.45 -4.44 -15.56
C TYR A 89 -0.06 -4.37 -15.40
N ALA A 90 -0.70 -5.52 -15.29
CA ALA A 90 -2.11 -5.61 -14.93
C ALA A 90 -2.29 -5.42 -13.42
N LEU A 91 -3.28 -4.61 -13.01
CA LEU A 91 -3.54 -4.34 -11.59
C LEU A 91 -4.00 -5.57 -10.80
N ASP A 92 -4.42 -6.63 -11.49
CA ASP A 92 -4.81 -7.93 -10.96
C ASP A 92 -3.72 -9.01 -11.13
N ALA A 93 -2.50 -8.61 -11.54
CA ALA A 93 -1.36 -9.51 -11.64
C ALA A 93 -1.01 -10.12 -10.28
N VAL A 94 -0.42 -11.32 -10.35
CA VAL A 94 0.05 -12.06 -9.16
C VAL A 94 1.58 -12.23 -9.28
N PRO A 95 2.37 -11.18 -9.03
CA PRO A 95 3.83 -11.24 -9.14
C PRO A 95 4.48 -12.16 -8.10
N PHE A 96 3.82 -12.42 -7.00
CA PHE A 96 4.29 -13.26 -5.91
C PHE A 96 3.36 -14.45 -5.74
N GLU A 97 3.72 -15.59 -6.33
CA GLU A 97 2.98 -16.85 -6.18
C GLU A 97 3.25 -17.52 -4.84
N ASP A 98 4.47 -17.35 -4.30
CA ASP A 98 4.82 -17.88 -2.99
C ASP A 98 4.54 -16.89 -1.86
N TRP A 99 4.20 -17.44 -0.69
CA TRP A 99 3.84 -16.64 0.49
C TRP A 99 5.03 -15.86 1.06
N ALA A 100 6.22 -16.45 1.06
CA ALA A 100 7.39 -15.83 1.66
C ALA A 100 7.82 -14.58 0.88
N GLY A 101 7.84 -14.65 -0.45
CA GLY A 101 8.13 -13.52 -1.32
C GLY A 101 7.09 -12.41 -1.19
N LEU A 102 5.79 -12.78 -1.15
CA LEU A 102 4.69 -11.84 -0.93
C LEU A 102 4.86 -11.07 0.39
N LYS A 103 5.11 -11.79 1.49
CA LYS A 103 5.30 -11.20 2.82
C LYS A 103 6.57 -10.34 2.89
N ALA A 104 7.69 -10.82 2.35
CA ALA A 104 8.94 -10.06 2.32
C ALA A 104 8.78 -8.73 1.57
N LYS A 105 8.09 -8.74 0.43
CA LYS A 105 7.81 -7.52 -0.32
C LYS A 105 6.91 -6.56 0.44
N ARG A 106 5.90 -7.05 1.18
CA ARG A 106 5.06 -6.20 2.03
C ARG A 106 5.89 -5.47 3.09
N ILE A 107 6.78 -6.18 3.77
CA ILE A 107 7.68 -5.58 4.78
C ILE A 107 8.53 -4.46 4.16
N GLN A 108 9.15 -4.71 3.01
CA GLN A 108 9.95 -3.70 2.30
C GLN A 108 9.15 -2.45 1.93
N LEU A 109 7.90 -2.62 1.48
CA LEU A 109 7.03 -1.50 1.12
C LEU A 109 6.59 -0.71 2.35
N ASP A 110 6.27 -1.38 3.46
CA ASP A 110 5.91 -0.71 4.72
C ASP A 110 7.12 0.07 5.29
N ASP A 111 8.33 -0.49 5.25
CA ASP A 111 9.57 0.19 5.64
C ASP A 111 9.80 1.46 4.80
N ALA A 112 9.60 1.36 3.50
CA ALA A 112 9.77 2.50 2.59
C ALA A 112 8.71 3.59 2.82
N ILE A 113 7.45 3.22 3.04
CA ILE A 113 6.36 4.16 3.31
C ILE A 113 6.61 4.90 4.63
N ASP A 114 7.01 4.19 5.70
CA ASP A 114 7.33 4.81 6.99
C ASP A 114 8.51 5.76 6.86
N HIS A 115 9.61 5.32 6.22
CA HIS A 115 10.78 6.17 6.04
C HIS A 115 10.46 7.40 5.18
N TRP A 116 9.74 7.21 4.07
CA TRP A 116 9.32 8.31 3.20
C TRP A 116 8.49 9.35 3.95
N THR A 117 7.47 8.94 4.68
CA THR A 117 6.62 9.86 5.43
C THR A 117 7.36 10.54 6.58
N ALA A 118 8.33 9.87 7.20
CA ALA A 118 9.16 10.44 8.26
C ALA A 118 10.14 11.50 7.77
N THR A 119 10.63 11.38 6.53
CA THR A 119 11.70 12.23 5.96
C THR A 119 11.21 13.16 4.84
N MET A 120 9.94 13.09 4.48
CA MET A 120 9.34 13.86 3.42
C MET A 120 9.44 15.38 3.69
N HIS A 121 9.76 16.14 2.63
CA HIS A 121 9.78 17.61 2.72
C HIS A 121 8.40 18.16 3.13
N ALA A 122 8.39 19.13 4.03
CA ALA A 122 7.18 19.65 4.65
C ALA A 122 6.14 20.19 3.65
N ASP A 123 6.61 20.77 2.55
CA ASP A 123 5.73 21.36 1.53
C ASP A 123 5.25 20.35 0.48
N TYR A 124 5.88 19.15 0.39
CA TYR A 124 5.54 18.17 -0.65
C TYR A 124 4.05 17.85 -0.75
N PRO A 125 3.30 17.67 0.33
CA PRO A 125 1.87 17.38 0.23
C PRO A 125 1.08 18.44 -0.56
N GLN A 126 1.53 19.69 -0.57
CA GLN A 126 0.88 20.78 -1.28
C GLN A 126 1.41 21.01 -2.70
N MET A 127 2.54 20.39 -3.07
CA MET A 127 3.11 20.49 -4.40
C MET A 127 2.23 19.81 -5.44
N LEU A 128 2.27 20.32 -6.67
CA LEU A 128 1.51 19.75 -7.78
C LEU A 128 2.11 18.40 -8.18
N MET A 129 1.27 17.39 -8.26
CA MET A 129 1.60 16.04 -8.73
C MET A 129 0.84 15.76 -10.02
N GLY A 130 1.56 15.38 -11.08
CA GLY A 130 0.97 14.99 -12.35
C GLY A 130 1.28 13.54 -12.71
N TYR A 131 0.27 12.79 -13.17
CA TYR A 131 0.44 11.43 -13.68
C TYR A 131 -0.67 11.05 -14.65
N SER A 132 -0.45 9.99 -15.43
CA SER A 132 -1.52 9.36 -16.20
C SER A 132 -2.03 8.11 -15.47
N ASN A 133 -3.34 7.93 -15.42
CA ASN A 133 -3.94 6.71 -14.87
C ASN A 133 -3.78 5.52 -15.84
N SER A 134 -4.25 4.32 -15.47
CA SER A 134 -4.18 3.10 -16.28
C SER A 134 -4.93 3.18 -17.63
N LYS A 135 -5.81 4.19 -17.79
CA LYS A 135 -6.52 4.47 -19.04
C LYS A 135 -5.87 5.58 -19.87
N GLY A 136 -4.65 6.04 -19.49
CA GLY A 136 -3.95 7.12 -20.16
C GLY A 136 -4.47 8.54 -19.84
N THR A 137 -5.47 8.67 -18.98
CA THR A 137 -6.04 9.99 -18.63
C THR A 137 -5.08 10.74 -17.70
N ARG A 138 -4.68 11.95 -18.08
CA ARG A 138 -3.87 12.85 -17.27
C ARG A 138 -4.65 13.31 -16.03
N ARG A 139 -3.96 13.34 -14.89
CA ARG A 139 -4.42 13.87 -13.60
C ARG A 139 -3.37 14.80 -13.05
N ASP A 140 -3.79 15.98 -12.60
CA ASP A 140 -2.96 16.98 -11.96
C ASP A 140 -3.69 17.50 -10.71
N HIS A 141 -3.07 17.36 -9.55
CA HIS A 141 -3.65 17.74 -8.25
C HIS A 141 -2.55 17.84 -7.19
N PRO A 142 -2.78 18.48 -6.04
CA PRO A 142 -1.84 18.47 -4.93
C PRO A 142 -1.52 17.03 -4.48
N ALA A 143 -0.25 16.78 -4.13
CA ALA A 143 0.24 15.45 -3.77
C ALA A 143 -0.56 14.83 -2.59
N TRP A 144 -1.05 15.64 -1.65
CA TRP A 144 -1.84 15.15 -0.51
C TRP A 144 -3.08 14.36 -0.93
N GLN A 145 -3.70 14.68 -2.08
CA GLN A 145 -4.87 13.92 -2.57
C GLN A 145 -4.48 12.49 -2.95
N ALA A 146 -3.33 12.31 -3.62
CA ALA A 146 -2.82 11.00 -3.97
C ALA A 146 -2.34 10.23 -2.73
N MET A 147 -1.70 10.90 -1.77
CA MET A 147 -1.28 10.29 -0.51
C MET A 147 -2.50 9.79 0.30
N THR A 148 -3.54 10.60 0.40
CA THR A 148 -4.81 10.20 1.02
C THR A 148 -5.42 9.01 0.28
N HIS A 149 -5.38 9.01 -1.07
CA HIS A 149 -5.86 7.89 -1.86
C HIS A 149 -5.07 6.61 -1.57
N LEU A 150 -3.74 6.65 -1.46
CA LEU A 150 -2.91 5.49 -1.12
C LEU A 150 -3.43 4.80 0.16
N PHE A 151 -3.54 5.54 1.27
CA PHE A 151 -3.95 4.96 2.55
C PHE A 151 -5.43 4.53 2.56
N ASN A 152 -6.30 5.26 1.87
CA ASN A 152 -7.70 4.88 1.73
C ASN A 152 -7.86 3.61 0.88
N HIS A 153 -7.10 3.47 -0.18
CA HIS A 153 -7.05 2.28 -1.03
C HIS A 153 -6.57 1.05 -0.23
N GLN A 154 -5.53 1.21 0.58
CA GLN A 154 -5.05 0.19 1.51
C GLN A 154 -6.18 -0.25 2.45
N THR A 155 -6.85 0.69 3.09
CA THR A 155 -7.96 0.39 4.01
C THR A 155 -9.09 -0.35 3.31
N HIS A 156 -9.45 0.06 2.09
CA HIS A 156 -10.51 -0.59 1.30
C HIS A 156 -10.20 -2.07 1.04
N HIS A 157 -9.02 -2.39 0.51
CA HIS A 157 -8.68 -3.77 0.17
C HIS A 157 -8.31 -4.63 1.37
N ARG A 158 -7.71 -4.05 2.42
CA ARG A 158 -7.53 -4.75 3.70
C ARG A 158 -8.85 -5.19 4.29
N SER A 159 -9.88 -4.35 4.24
CA SER A 159 -11.22 -4.73 4.74
C SER A 159 -11.79 -5.92 3.98
N GLN A 160 -11.52 -6.03 2.67
CA GLN A 160 -11.89 -7.22 1.89
C GLN A 160 -11.14 -8.47 2.37
N VAL A 161 -9.82 -8.38 2.59
CA VAL A 161 -9.02 -9.51 3.13
C VAL A 161 -9.51 -9.91 4.51
N ILE A 162 -9.77 -8.94 5.40
CA ILE A 162 -10.26 -9.20 6.77
C ILE A 162 -11.62 -9.90 6.74
N THR A 163 -12.51 -9.47 5.86
CA THR A 163 -13.81 -10.15 5.67
C THR A 163 -13.61 -11.62 5.25
N LEU A 164 -12.69 -11.88 4.31
CA LEU A 164 -12.41 -13.24 3.85
C LEU A 164 -11.74 -14.11 4.94
N LEU A 165 -10.88 -13.51 5.78
CA LEU A 165 -10.30 -14.17 6.95
C LEU A 165 -11.39 -14.57 7.96
N THR A 166 -12.30 -13.65 8.30
CA THR A 166 -13.43 -13.91 9.19
C THR A 166 -14.32 -15.04 8.66
N GLN A 167 -14.60 -15.05 7.35
CA GLN A 167 -15.35 -16.14 6.69
C GLN A 167 -14.60 -17.48 6.73
N ALA A 168 -13.27 -17.44 6.81
CA ALA A 168 -12.43 -18.63 7.00
C ALA A 168 -12.27 -19.04 8.48
N GLY A 169 -12.93 -18.34 9.41
CA GLY A 169 -12.85 -18.63 10.85
C GLY A 169 -11.62 -18.03 11.53
N VAL A 170 -10.91 -17.11 10.89
CA VAL A 170 -9.73 -16.45 11.43
C VAL A 170 -10.08 -15.04 11.91
N ASP A 171 -9.81 -14.74 13.18
CA ASP A 171 -9.99 -13.43 13.77
C ASP A 171 -8.66 -12.65 13.75
N ILE A 172 -8.68 -11.44 13.19
CA ILE A 172 -7.54 -10.51 13.20
C ILE A 172 -7.47 -9.68 14.50
N GLY A 173 -8.53 -9.64 15.28
CA GLY A 173 -8.67 -8.80 16.47
C GLY A 173 -8.95 -7.34 16.15
N VAL A 174 -8.52 -6.44 17.06
CA VAL A 174 -8.77 -4.99 16.93
C VAL A 174 -8.13 -4.41 15.67
N THR A 175 -8.89 -3.63 14.93
CA THR A 175 -8.47 -2.94 13.70
C THR A 175 -8.55 -1.43 13.80
N ASP A 176 -8.96 -0.90 14.95
CA ASP A 176 -9.12 0.54 15.16
C ASP A 176 -7.78 1.27 15.13
N MET A 177 -7.71 2.32 14.33
CA MET A 177 -6.52 3.16 14.20
C MET A 177 -6.10 3.78 15.54
N LEU A 178 -7.05 4.11 16.41
CA LEU A 178 -6.80 4.69 17.72
C LEU A 178 -6.22 3.68 18.73
N ALA A 179 -6.19 2.38 18.42
CA ALA A 179 -5.51 1.38 19.24
C ALA A 179 -3.98 1.50 19.18
N LEU A 180 -3.43 2.38 18.32
CA LEU A 180 -2.00 2.74 18.29
C LEU A 180 -1.61 3.84 19.27
N MET A 181 -2.59 4.46 19.94
CA MET A 181 -2.36 5.60 20.84
C MET A 181 -2.02 5.15 22.25
#